data_133b61bc47e2b820dde70f6b856fe649
#
_entry.id   133b61bc47e2b820dde70f6b856fe649
#
_cell.length_a   1.000
_cell.length_b   1.000
_cell.length_c   1.000
_cell.angle_alpha   90.00
_cell.angle_beta   90.00
_cell.angle_gamma   90.00
#
_symmetry.space_group_name_H-M   'P 1'
#
loop_
_entity.id
_entity.type
_entity.pdbx_description
1 polymer ?
#
loop_
_entity_poly.entity_id
_entity_poly.type
_entity_poly.pdbx_seq_one_letter_code
_entity_poly.pdbx_strand_id
1 'polypeptide(L)'
;MNLQIDSQIKLELVADHHADALYELAEDNREHISQWMAWIDQMQSVEFMHNFINGMKQRNADGSEYAYIILFNNIIVGRIGIYKIDVRNKIGEIGYWISEEYQGYGIITKACEGLISFAFKELLLNRIEIKCGTENYKSQAIPERLNFTLEGVLKEAELLKGKFIDLNLYARLKNKTI
;
A
#
# COMPACT_ATOMS: atom_id res chain seq x y z
N MET A 1 -6.09 -9.01 -11.98
CA MET A 1 -5.54 -8.25 -13.15
C MET A 1 -4.23 -7.62 -12.73
N ASN A 2 -3.14 -7.86 -13.48
CA ASN A 2 -1.84 -7.25 -13.22
C ASN A 2 -1.76 -5.87 -13.90
N LEU A 3 -0.97 -4.95 -13.34
CA LEU A 3 -0.78 -3.61 -13.88
C LEU A 3 0.69 -3.41 -14.27
N GLN A 4 0.94 -3.16 -15.56
CA GLN A 4 2.26 -2.74 -16.03
C GLN A 4 2.38 -1.24 -15.83
N ILE A 5 3.35 -0.80 -15.03
CA ILE A 5 3.56 0.62 -14.68
C ILE A 5 4.53 1.25 -15.68
N ASP A 6 5.71 0.63 -15.84
CA ASP A 6 6.70 1.00 -16.86
C ASP A 6 7.50 -0.25 -17.27
N SER A 7 8.62 -0.10 -17.97
CA SER A 7 9.43 -1.24 -18.42
C SER A 7 10.07 -2.06 -17.27
N GLN A 8 10.18 -1.48 -16.07
CA GLN A 8 10.84 -2.10 -14.92
C GLN A 8 9.88 -2.45 -13.78
N ILE A 9 8.75 -1.73 -13.67
CA ILE A 9 7.82 -1.86 -12.55
C ILE A 9 6.53 -2.52 -13.01
N LYS A 10 6.17 -3.62 -12.37
CA LYS A 10 4.90 -4.33 -12.52
C LYS A 10 4.25 -4.50 -11.16
N LEU A 11 2.94 -4.33 -11.11
CA LEU A 11 2.13 -4.71 -9.96
C LEU A 11 1.42 -6.01 -10.30
N GLU A 12 1.75 -7.06 -9.57
CA GLU A 12 1.16 -8.38 -9.75
C GLU A 12 0.14 -8.64 -8.64
N LEU A 13 -1.09 -8.98 -9.01
CA LEU A 13 -2.13 -9.26 -8.03
C LEU A 13 -1.67 -10.39 -7.11
N VAL A 14 -1.83 -10.19 -5.81
CA VAL A 14 -1.35 -11.15 -4.82
C VAL A 14 -1.92 -12.56 -5.07
N ALA A 15 -1.06 -13.57 -4.98
CA ALA A 15 -1.36 -14.98 -5.21
C ALA A 15 -0.51 -15.88 -4.28
N ASP A 16 -0.88 -17.16 -4.15
CA ASP A 16 -0.25 -18.09 -3.20
C ASP A 16 1.25 -18.24 -3.41
N HIS A 17 1.71 -18.24 -4.66
CA HIS A 17 3.13 -18.40 -5.00
C HIS A 17 4.02 -17.23 -4.56
N HIS A 18 3.44 -16.13 -4.09
CA HIS A 18 4.19 -15.00 -3.55
C HIS A 18 4.53 -15.16 -2.06
N ALA A 19 3.91 -16.12 -1.36
CA ALA A 19 3.95 -16.16 0.10
C ALA A 19 5.36 -16.30 0.66
N ASP A 20 6.12 -17.27 0.16
CA ASP A 20 7.46 -17.58 0.67
C ASP A 20 8.41 -16.40 0.41
N ALA A 21 8.45 -15.90 -0.83
CA ALA A 21 9.32 -14.78 -1.20
C ALA A 21 8.93 -13.47 -0.49
N LEU A 22 7.63 -13.25 -0.27
CA LEU A 22 7.17 -12.07 0.48
C LEU A 22 7.48 -12.18 1.98
N TYR A 23 7.43 -13.39 2.54
CA TYR A 23 7.84 -13.67 3.91
C TYR A 23 9.33 -13.39 4.10
N GLU A 24 10.18 -13.97 3.24
CA GLU A 24 11.64 -13.74 3.28
C GLU A 24 11.97 -12.25 3.16
N LEU A 25 11.40 -11.56 2.18
CA LEU A 25 11.60 -10.12 2.00
C LEU A 25 11.17 -9.32 3.23
N ALA A 26 10.03 -9.65 3.83
CA ALA A 26 9.53 -8.96 5.02
C ALA A 26 10.40 -9.26 6.26
N GLU A 27 10.90 -10.50 6.39
CA GLU A 27 11.80 -10.90 7.48
C GLU A 27 13.13 -10.17 7.41
N ASP A 28 13.76 -10.13 6.22
CA ASP A 28 15.02 -9.42 5.98
C ASP A 28 14.89 -7.89 6.22
N ASN A 29 13.67 -7.37 6.13
CA ASN A 29 13.37 -5.95 6.35
C ASN A 29 12.58 -5.69 7.65
N ARG A 30 12.51 -6.66 8.58
CA ARG A 30 11.68 -6.60 9.79
C ARG A 30 11.89 -5.33 10.59
N GLU A 31 13.14 -4.98 10.88
CA GLU A 31 13.47 -3.78 11.65
C GLU A 31 12.96 -2.50 10.94
N HIS A 32 13.19 -2.40 9.65
CA HIS A 32 12.73 -1.29 8.83
C HIS A 32 11.19 -1.18 8.78
N ILE A 33 10.50 -2.29 8.51
CA ILE A 33 9.04 -2.33 8.38
C ILE A 33 8.37 -2.07 9.74
N SER A 34 8.89 -2.63 10.82
CA SER A 34 8.32 -2.51 12.17
C SER A 34 8.30 -1.08 12.72
N GLN A 35 9.05 -0.18 12.11
CA GLN A 35 8.99 1.25 12.50
C GLN A 35 7.63 1.88 12.21
N TRP A 36 6.87 1.33 11.22
CA TRP A 36 5.64 1.95 10.72
C TRP A 36 4.48 0.97 10.49
N MET A 37 4.71 -0.34 10.60
CA MET A 37 3.73 -1.37 10.27
C MET A 37 3.58 -2.35 11.43
N ALA A 38 2.48 -2.25 12.19
CA ALA A 38 2.24 -3.09 13.36
C ALA A 38 2.06 -4.59 13.04
N TRP A 39 1.63 -4.94 11.81
CA TRP A 39 1.37 -6.33 11.42
C TRP A 39 2.64 -7.20 11.41
N ILE A 40 3.83 -6.60 11.22
CA ILE A 40 5.09 -7.33 11.15
C ILE A 40 5.44 -8.03 12.47
N ASP A 41 5.01 -7.47 13.60
CA ASP A 41 5.24 -8.06 14.92
C ASP A 41 4.47 -9.36 15.11
N GLN A 42 3.36 -9.54 14.37
CA GLN A 42 2.54 -10.76 14.38
C GLN A 42 3.06 -11.82 13.39
N MET A 43 3.88 -11.43 12.43
CA MET A 43 4.45 -12.33 11.42
C MET A 43 5.60 -13.13 12.02
N GLN A 44 5.30 -14.35 12.51
CA GLN A 44 6.27 -15.22 13.17
C GLN A 44 6.63 -16.48 12.36
N SER A 45 5.97 -16.70 11.23
CA SER A 45 6.22 -17.85 10.37
C SER A 45 5.75 -17.61 8.95
N VAL A 46 6.25 -18.41 8.02
CA VAL A 46 5.77 -18.39 6.62
C VAL A 46 4.28 -18.75 6.53
N GLU A 47 3.77 -19.59 7.43
CA GLU A 47 2.35 -19.93 7.50
C GLU A 47 1.48 -18.71 7.80
N PHE A 48 1.95 -17.79 8.65
CA PHE A 48 1.26 -16.51 8.84
C PHE A 48 1.13 -15.76 7.51
N MET A 49 2.20 -15.73 6.71
CA MET A 49 2.17 -15.05 5.40
C MET A 49 1.21 -15.74 4.42
N HIS A 50 1.17 -17.08 4.38
CA HIS A 50 0.17 -17.81 3.58
C HIS A 50 -1.26 -17.45 3.98
N ASN A 51 -1.57 -17.43 5.28
CA ASN A 51 -2.88 -17.05 5.78
C ASN A 51 -3.22 -15.58 5.47
N PHE A 52 -2.25 -14.70 5.58
CA PHE A 52 -2.39 -13.28 5.25
C PHE A 52 -2.70 -13.08 3.77
N ILE A 53 -1.99 -13.77 2.88
CA ILE A 53 -2.25 -13.76 1.43
C ILE A 53 -3.63 -14.34 1.11
N ASN A 54 -4.04 -15.44 1.75
CA ASN A 54 -5.37 -16.00 1.56
C ASN A 54 -6.47 -14.99 1.91
N GLY A 55 -6.32 -14.26 3.00
CA GLY A 55 -7.24 -13.17 3.36
C GLY A 55 -7.29 -12.06 2.30
N MET A 56 -6.13 -11.65 1.77
CA MET A 56 -6.08 -10.66 0.69
C MET A 56 -6.74 -11.16 -0.60
N LYS A 57 -6.53 -12.42 -0.99
CA LYS A 57 -7.19 -13.03 -2.16
C LYS A 57 -8.71 -13.03 -2.04
N GLN A 58 -9.25 -13.32 -0.86
CA GLN A 58 -10.69 -13.25 -0.61
C GLN A 58 -11.21 -11.82 -0.79
N ARG A 59 -10.53 -10.83 -0.20
CA ARG A 59 -10.91 -9.42 -0.33
C ARG A 59 -10.71 -8.87 -1.75
N ASN A 60 -9.71 -9.39 -2.49
CA ASN A 60 -9.58 -9.10 -3.92
C ASN A 60 -10.77 -9.67 -4.72
N ALA A 61 -11.26 -10.86 -4.36
CA ALA A 61 -12.35 -11.53 -5.08
C ALA A 61 -13.71 -10.84 -4.82
N ASP A 62 -13.94 -10.33 -3.62
CA ASP A 62 -15.17 -9.59 -3.27
C ASP A 62 -15.11 -8.09 -3.60
N GLY A 63 -13.94 -7.61 -4.05
CA GLY A 63 -13.76 -6.21 -4.47
C GLY A 63 -13.61 -5.22 -3.32
N SER A 64 -13.48 -5.66 -2.08
CA SER A 64 -13.27 -4.79 -0.91
C SER A 64 -11.83 -4.32 -0.75
N GLU A 65 -10.91 -4.98 -1.47
CA GLU A 65 -9.46 -4.68 -1.49
C GLU A 65 -8.86 -5.08 -2.83
N TYR A 66 -7.78 -4.42 -3.24
CA TYR A 66 -6.91 -4.85 -4.34
C TYR A 66 -5.47 -4.78 -3.89
N ALA A 67 -4.91 -5.92 -3.49
CA ALA A 67 -3.54 -6.05 -3.00
C ALA A 67 -2.61 -6.55 -4.12
N TYR A 68 -1.48 -5.88 -4.28
CA TYR A 68 -0.48 -6.18 -5.29
C TYR A 68 0.91 -6.35 -4.68
N ILE A 69 1.67 -7.27 -5.27
CA ILE A 69 3.11 -7.37 -5.10
C ILE A 69 3.77 -6.40 -6.07
N ILE A 70 4.78 -5.67 -5.60
CA ILE A 70 5.58 -4.78 -6.44
C ILE A 70 6.78 -5.57 -6.95
N LEU A 71 6.86 -5.71 -8.27
CA LEU A 71 8.01 -6.27 -8.97
C LEU A 71 8.82 -5.13 -9.59
N PHE A 72 10.11 -5.11 -9.31
CA PHE A 72 11.10 -4.25 -9.96
C PHE A 72 12.13 -5.12 -10.67
N ASN A 73 12.22 -5.03 -12.00
CA ASN A 73 13.03 -5.93 -12.83
C ASN A 73 12.76 -7.43 -12.53
N ASN A 74 11.49 -7.81 -12.34
CA ASN A 74 11.00 -9.13 -11.96
C ASN A 74 11.43 -9.62 -10.55
N ILE A 75 11.96 -8.76 -9.70
CA ILE A 75 12.28 -9.07 -8.31
C ILE A 75 11.17 -8.49 -7.42
N ILE A 76 10.69 -9.26 -6.46
CA ILE A 76 9.74 -8.77 -5.45
C ILE A 76 10.47 -7.78 -4.54
N VAL A 77 9.97 -6.53 -4.47
CA VAL A 77 10.60 -5.48 -3.67
C VAL A 77 9.68 -4.88 -2.61
N GLY A 78 8.41 -5.25 -2.60
CA GLY A 78 7.44 -4.76 -1.63
C GLY A 78 6.00 -5.04 -2.02
N ARG A 79 5.08 -4.35 -1.38
CA ARG A 79 3.64 -4.50 -1.57
C ARG A 79 2.93 -3.15 -1.58
N ILE A 80 1.86 -3.07 -2.37
CA ILE A 80 0.96 -1.92 -2.45
C ILE A 80 -0.48 -2.41 -2.62
N GLY A 81 -1.46 -1.63 -2.19
CA GLY A 81 -2.85 -1.97 -2.44
C GLY A 81 -3.81 -0.82 -2.20
N ILE A 82 -5.06 -1.02 -2.61
CA ILE A 82 -6.20 -0.19 -2.25
C ILE A 82 -7.04 -0.99 -1.27
N TYR A 83 -7.24 -0.45 -0.10
CA TYR A 83 -7.90 -1.07 1.03
C TYR A 83 -9.18 -0.34 1.40
N LYS A 84 -10.04 -0.97 2.22
CA LYS A 84 -11.24 -0.35 2.78
C LYS A 84 -12.10 0.34 1.72
N ILE A 85 -12.30 -0.35 0.58
CA ILE A 85 -13.07 0.21 -0.52
C ILE A 85 -14.54 0.33 -0.08
N ASP A 86 -14.99 1.59 0.03
CA ASP A 86 -16.41 1.93 0.22
C ASP A 86 -17.02 2.20 -1.15
N VAL A 87 -17.71 1.20 -1.69
CA VAL A 87 -18.35 1.27 -3.01
C VAL A 87 -19.46 2.34 -3.04
N ARG A 88 -20.18 2.54 -1.93
CA ARG A 88 -21.27 3.51 -1.83
C ARG A 88 -20.75 4.94 -1.90
N ASN A 89 -19.71 5.25 -1.11
CA ASN A 89 -19.11 6.58 -1.06
C ASN A 89 -18.00 6.76 -2.10
N LYS A 90 -17.60 5.67 -2.80
CA LYS A 90 -16.53 5.64 -3.81
C LYS A 90 -15.19 6.13 -3.25
N ILE A 91 -14.81 5.61 -2.09
CA ILE A 91 -13.58 5.94 -1.36
C ILE A 91 -12.71 4.68 -1.26
N GLY A 92 -11.40 4.84 -1.36
CA GLY A 92 -10.42 3.79 -1.08
C GLY A 92 -9.17 4.37 -0.44
N GLU A 93 -8.45 3.56 0.34
CA GLU A 93 -7.21 3.92 1.03
C GLU A 93 -6.03 3.18 0.41
N ILE A 94 -5.00 3.89 -0.05
CA ILE A 94 -3.76 3.28 -0.54
C ILE A 94 -2.78 3.12 0.62
N GLY A 95 -2.26 1.89 0.76
CA GLY A 95 -1.16 1.56 1.67
C GLY A 95 -0.05 0.82 0.93
N TYR A 96 1.19 0.99 1.38
CA TYR A 96 2.38 0.41 0.74
C TYR A 96 3.53 0.23 1.72
N TRP A 97 4.43 -0.69 1.39
CA TRP A 97 5.76 -0.78 1.93
C TRP A 97 6.73 -1.31 0.87
N ILE A 98 8.01 -1.02 1.04
CA ILE A 98 9.08 -1.44 0.15
C ILE A 98 10.33 -1.80 0.97
N SER A 99 11.09 -2.77 0.50
CA SER A 99 12.41 -3.10 1.05
C SER A 99 13.30 -1.86 1.11
N GLU A 100 14.10 -1.76 2.16
CA GLU A 100 14.98 -0.61 2.40
C GLU A 100 15.96 -0.37 1.26
N GLU A 101 16.51 -1.43 0.69
CA GLU A 101 17.44 -1.40 -0.45
C GLU A 101 16.86 -0.71 -1.69
N TYR A 102 15.53 -0.83 -1.89
CA TYR A 102 14.84 -0.27 -3.07
C TYR A 102 14.20 1.10 -2.82
N GLN A 103 14.48 1.73 -1.68
CA GLN A 103 14.04 3.11 -1.42
C GLN A 103 14.81 4.11 -2.29
N GLY A 104 14.20 5.26 -2.57
CA GLY A 104 14.85 6.34 -3.35
C GLY A 104 14.80 6.18 -4.87
N TYR A 105 14.43 5.02 -5.40
CA TYR A 105 14.32 4.77 -6.86
C TYR A 105 13.00 5.25 -7.49
N GLY A 106 12.12 5.86 -6.71
CA GLY A 106 10.82 6.34 -7.20
C GLY A 106 9.78 5.24 -7.45
N ILE A 107 10.08 3.99 -7.06
CA ILE A 107 9.22 2.81 -7.32
C ILE A 107 7.83 3.01 -6.71
N ILE A 108 7.74 3.37 -5.42
CA ILE A 108 6.45 3.58 -4.76
C ILE A 108 5.66 4.72 -5.41
N THR A 109 6.31 5.82 -5.75
CA THR A 109 5.62 6.96 -6.41
C THR A 109 4.97 6.52 -7.71
N LYS A 110 5.71 5.82 -8.58
CA LYS A 110 5.19 5.30 -9.86
C LYS A 110 4.11 4.23 -9.65
N ALA A 111 4.31 3.31 -8.69
CA ALA A 111 3.33 2.30 -8.35
C ALA A 111 2.02 2.92 -7.86
N CYS A 112 2.08 3.92 -6.98
CA CYS A 112 0.92 4.67 -6.53
C CYS A 112 0.22 5.39 -7.70
N GLU A 113 0.95 6.04 -8.59
CA GLU A 113 0.37 6.73 -9.75
C GLU A 113 -0.43 5.77 -10.65
N GLY A 114 0.15 4.58 -10.94
CA GLY A 114 -0.54 3.54 -11.69
C GLY A 114 -1.80 3.03 -10.97
N LEU A 115 -1.70 2.82 -9.65
CA LEU A 115 -2.81 2.34 -8.84
C LEU A 115 -3.93 3.40 -8.70
N ILE A 116 -3.57 4.68 -8.60
CA ILE A 116 -4.52 5.81 -8.61
C ILE A 116 -5.28 5.85 -9.94
N SER A 117 -4.57 5.67 -11.06
CA SER A 117 -5.20 5.62 -12.39
C SER A 117 -6.19 4.46 -12.48
N PHE A 118 -5.82 3.27 -12.02
CA PHE A 118 -6.70 2.10 -11.92
C PHE A 118 -7.93 2.38 -11.05
N ALA A 119 -7.73 2.94 -9.86
CA ALA A 119 -8.80 3.25 -8.92
C ALA A 119 -9.84 4.22 -9.51
N PHE A 120 -9.40 5.26 -10.21
CA PHE A 120 -10.31 6.24 -10.80
C PHE A 120 -10.97 5.77 -12.09
N LYS A 121 -10.30 4.94 -12.90
CA LYS A 121 -10.81 4.52 -14.21
C LYS A 121 -11.63 3.24 -14.14
N GLU A 122 -11.09 2.23 -13.45
CA GLU A 122 -11.67 0.88 -13.43
C GLU A 122 -12.58 0.67 -12.21
N LEU A 123 -12.14 1.10 -11.01
CA LEU A 123 -12.96 0.96 -9.80
C LEU A 123 -13.96 2.12 -9.64
N LEU A 124 -13.88 3.13 -10.50
CA LEU A 124 -14.76 4.31 -10.50
C LEU A 124 -14.81 5.04 -9.14
N LEU A 125 -13.73 4.96 -8.37
CA LEU A 125 -13.64 5.69 -7.11
C LEU A 125 -13.64 7.21 -7.38
N ASN A 126 -14.11 7.96 -6.40
CA ASN A 126 -14.13 9.43 -6.43
C ASN A 126 -13.04 10.03 -5.56
N ARG A 127 -12.60 9.28 -4.54
CA ARG A 127 -11.64 9.73 -3.53
C ARG A 127 -10.67 8.62 -3.20
N ILE A 128 -9.39 8.98 -3.12
CA ILE A 128 -8.32 8.11 -2.64
C ILE A 128 -7.65 8.77 -1.47
N GLU A 129 -7.45 8.01 -0.40
CA GLU A 129 -6.77 8.44 0.81
C GLU A 129 -5.42 7.75 0.96
N ILE A 130 -4.46 8.44 1.58
CA ILE A 130 -3.21 7.88 2.08
C ILE A 130 -3.03 8.40 3.51
N LYS A 131 -2.77 7.48 4.45
CA LYS A 131 -2.48 7.82 5.83
C LYS A 131 -1.04 7.49 6.15
N CYS A 132 -0.32 8.44 6.73
CA CYS A 132 1.09 8.27 7.11
C CYS A 132 1.30 8.77 8.53
N GLY A 133 2.12 8.08 9.31
CA GLY A 133 2.57 8.60 10.60
C GLY A 133 3.13 10.00 10.46
N THR A 134 2.83 10.90 11.41
CA THR A 134 3.26 12.30 11.36
C THR A 134 4.78 12.48 11.36
N GLU A 135 5.53 11.45 11.80
CA GLU A 135 7.00 11.43 11.77
C GLU A 135 7.57 10.60 10.62
N ASN A 136 6.72 9.97 9.80
CA ASN A 136 7.15 9.18 8.64
C ASN A 136 7.30 10.06 7.39
N TYR A 137 8.29 10.94 7.40
CA TYR A 137 8.53 11.90 6.30
C TYR A 137 8.77 11.24 4.94
N LYS A 138 9.40 10.04 4.91
CA LYS A 138 9.59 9.29 3.67
C LYS A 138 8.27 8.88 3.04
N SER A 139 7.33 8.40 3.85
CA SER A 139 5.99 8.02 3.39
C SER A 139 5.16 9.24 2.98
N GLN A 140 5.24 10.35 3.72
CA GLN A 140 4.52 11.60 3.42
C GLN A 140 4.94 12.21 2.09
N ALA A 141 6.22 12.12 1.72
CA ALA A 141 6.72 12.63 0.45
C ALA A 141 6.06 11.98 -0.79
N ILE A 142 5.43 10.80 -0.65
CA ILE A 142 4.73 10.15 -1.77
C ILE A 142 3.43 10.87 -2.13
N PRO A 143 2.45 11.03 -1.21
CA PRO A 143 1.23 11.76 -1.51
C PRO A 143 1.49 13.21 -1.90
N GLU A 144 2.50 13.87 -1.32
CA GLU A 144 2.88 15.25 -1.67
C GLU A 144 3.31 15.35 -3.15
N ARG A 145 4.20 14.45 -3.62
CA ARG A 145 4.63 14.40 -5.03
C ARG A 145 3.48 14.08 -5.99
N LEU A 146 2.47 13.34 -5.51
CA LEU A 146 1.32 12.93 -6.31
C LEU A 146 0.14 13.92 -6.20
N ASN A 147 0.38 15.13 -5.67
CA ASN A 147 -0.59 16.20 -5.54
C ASN A 147 -1.84 15.80 -4.71
N PHE A 148 -1.65 15.02 -3.65
CA PHE A 148 -2.67 14.88 -2.62
C PHE A 148 -2.70 16.12 -1.74
N THR A 149 -3.89 16.45 -1.26
CA THR A 149 -4.08 17.51 -0.26
C THR A 149 -3.97 16.91 1.13
N LEU A 150 -3.16 17.50 2.01
CA LEU A 150 -3.20 17.22 3.44
C LEU A 150 -4.47 17.82 4.02
N GLU A 151 -5.41 16.98 4.45
CA GLU A 151 -6.72 17.44 4.97
C GLU A 151 -6.72 17.58 6.49
N GLY A 152 -5.80 16.92 7.18
CA GLY A 152 -5.68 17.05 8.63
C GLY A 152 -4.83 15.97 9.28
N VAL A 153 -4.81 16.02 10.61
CA VAL A 153 -4.12 15.06 11.47
C VAL A 153 -5.16 14.29 12.28
N LEU A 154 -5.14 12.97 12.14
CA LEU A 154 -5.93 12.05 12.95
C LEU A 154 -5.14 11.78 14.24
N LYS A 155 -5.65 12.23 15.37
CA LYS A 155 -4.98 12.08 16.66
C LYS A 155 -5.12 10.65 17.17
N GLU A 156 -4.00 10.08 17.67
CA GLU A 156 -3.94 8.76 18.29
C GLU A 156 -4.63 7.66 17.46
N ALA A 157 -4.44 7.71 16.14
CA ALA A 157 -5.22 6.94 15.18
C ALA A 157 -4.68 5.53 14.89
N GLU A 158 -3.45 5.24 15.31
CA GLU A 158 -2.85 3.92 15.13
C GLU A 158 -2.03 3.52 16.36
N LEU A 159 -2.18 2.24 16.78
CA LEU A 159 -1.36 1.67 17.85
C LEU A 159 -0.13 1.00 17.23
N LEU A 160 1.05 1.56 17.51
CA LEU A 160 2.33 1.07 17.01
C LEU A 160 3.28 0.82 18.20
N LYS A 161 3.74 -0.43 18.37
CA LYS A 161 4.65 -0.83 19.45
C LYS A 161 4.20 -0.34 20.84
N GLY A 162 2.90 -0.46 21.14
CA GLY A 162 2.33 -0.09 22.43
C GLY A 162 2.11 1.41 22.63
N LYS A 163 2.32 2.25 21.62
CA LYS A 163 2.07 3.68 21.67
C LYS A 163 1.08 4.09 20.59
N PHE A 164 0.14 4.95 20.92
CA PHE A 164 -0.72 5.59 19.92
C PHE A 164 0.06 6.66 19.17
N ILE A 165 -0.04 6.64 17.85
CA ILE A 165 0.58 7.63 16.97
C ILE A 165 -0.47 8.41 16.20
N ASP A 166 -0.12 9.64 15.85
CA ASP A 166 -0.92 10.49 14.98
C ASP A 166 -0.65 10.16 13.52
N LEU A 167 -1.68 10.25 12.68
CA LEU A 167 -1.58 10.06 11.24
C LEU A 167 -1.97 11.33 10.49
N ASN A 168 -1.14 11.73 9.53
CA ASN A 168 -1.52 12.68 8.50
C ASN A 168 -2.48 12.00 7.53
N LEU A 169 -3.63 12.64 7.27
CA LEU A 169 -4.60 12.21 6.26
C LEU A 169 -4.41 13.03 5.00
N TYR A 170 -3.94 12.38 3.95
CA TYR A 170 -3.85 12.92 2.61
C TYR A 170 -4.98 12.40 1.74
N ALA A 171 -5.56 13.25 0.88
CA ALA A 171 -6.60 12.84 -0.03
C ALA A 171 -6.41 13.42 -1.44
N ARG A 172 -6.83 12.63 -2.43
CA ARG A 172 -6.89 13.04 -3.83
C ARG A 172 -8.25 12.69 -4.41
N LEU A 173 -8.90 13.69 -5.01
CA LEU A 173 -10.19 13.52 -5.66
C LEU A 173 -9.99 13.23 -7.16
N LYS A 174 -10.94 12.46 -7.72
CA LYS A 174 -11.03 12.32 -9.18
C LYS A 174 -11.32 13.70 -9.78
N ASN A 175 -10.44 14.18 -10.67
CA ASN A 175 -10.70 15.42 -11.38
C ASN A 175 -12.03 15.28 -12.15
N LYS A 176 -13.03 16.05 -11.76
CA LYS A 176 -14.23 16.21 -12.57
C LYS A 176 -13.83 17.10 -13.73
N THR A 177 -13.71 16.53 -14.93
CA THR A 177 -13.74 17.35 -16.16
C THR A 177 -15.08 18.05 -16.16
N ILE A 178 -15.07 19.37 -15.97
CA ILE A 178 -16.25 20.25 -16.09
C ILE A 178 -16.63 20.29 -17.56
#